data_b87e1ca5cbcb3cf7a3c4ea2741b3121a
#
_entry.id   b87e1ca5cbcb3cf7a3c4ea2741b3121a
#
_cell.length_a   1.000
_cell.length_b   1.000
_cell.length_c   1.000
_cell.angle_alpha   90.00
_cell.angle_beta   90.00
_cell.angle_gamma   90.00
#
_symmetry.space_group_name_H-M   'P 1'
#
loop_
_entity.id
_entity.type
_entity.pdbx_description
1 polymer ?
#
loop_
_entity_poly.entity_id
_entity_poly.type
_entity_poly.pdbx_seq_one_letter_code
_entity_poly.pdbx_strand_id
1 'polypeptide(L)'
;MYSISSEKSSRLHGEITVPGDKSISHRSLILGSLVSGRIEIFNLLESEDVMATANALKTLGVSINKKKNSWEIYGQGIGNFYGNSHTLDMGNSGTAARLLMGIIAGSDVEATFTGDQSLSKRPMRRVILPLLKTGAIFREPEKSTLPLTLRGSKIPLPLTYISPVSSAQIKSCILLCGLSSLGKTTVIEPSLSRDHTERMLKFLGAKIETTQLEDMSWQISLEGLPDLKPLDITVPSDPSSASFPIVAAIITPNSQIKVNNICVNKLRMGLFKTLIEMGAHIELTNEREIGGELIADISSRSSDLKGIKVPKSRVPSMIDEFPILSIAAAHAEGNTIMEGVEELRYKETDRIKAMCEGLQKAGIETIDEKDKMVVKGKSKSNYINGGVEIHSKLDHRIAMSFLSLGLTTKKPIVVRDTETINSSFPGFMNIMNKIGAKLQNVNN
;
A
#
# COMPACT_ATOMS: atom_id res chain seq x y z
N MET A 1 -18.81 -13.24 11.18
CA MET A 1 -17.93 -12.12 11.57
C MET A 1 -16.71 -12.71 12.25
N TYR A 2 -15.54 -12.57 11.65
CA TYR A 2 -14.30 -13.01 12.28
C TYR A 2 -13.84 -11.96 13.28
N SER A 3 -13.44 -12.42 14.45
CA SER A 3 -13.00 -11.54 15.53
C SER A 3 -11.73 -12.09 16.15
N ILE A 4 -10.79 -11.22 16.46
CA ILE A 4 -9.52 -11.56 17.09
C ILE A 4 -9.43 -10.79 18.40
N SER A 5 -9.07 -11.50 19.48
CA SER A 5 -8.68 -10.92 20.76
C SER A 5 -7.15 -10.76 20.80
N SER A 6 -6.68 -9.64 21.32
CA SER A 6 -5.29 -9.38 21.63
C SER A 6 -5.12 -9.20 23.12
N GLU A 7 -4.21 -9.97 23.72
CA GLU A 7 -3.91 -9.95 25.13
C GLU A 7 -2.49 -9.46 25.39
N LYS A 8 -2.27 -8.98 26.62
CA LYS A 8 -0.97 -8.46 27.05
C LYS A 8 0.15 -9.49 26.86
N SER A 9 1.19 -9.09 26.14
CA SER A 9 2.42 -9.85 25.93
C SER A 9 3.53 -9.36 26.86
N SER A 10 4.33 -10.27 27.38
CA SER A 10 5.45 -9.93 28.26
C SER A 10 6.66 -9.40 27.49
N ARG A 11 6.87 -9.95 26.31
CA ARG A 11 7.91 -9.54 25.36
C ARG A 11 7.60 -10.08 23.97
N LEU A 12 8.12 -9.40 22.92
CA LEU A 12 8.21 -9.93 21.56
C LEU A 12 9.67 -10.19 21.21
N HIS A 13 9.98 -11.37 20.66
CA HIS A 13 11.35 -11.73 20.34
C HIS A 13 11.42 -12.68 19.15
N GLY A 14 12.42 -12.50 18.31
CA GLY A 14 12.71 -13.41 17.21
C GLY A 14 12.92 -12.71 15.88
N GLU A 15 13.03 -13.53 14.87
CA GLU A 15 13.25 -13.13 13.49
C GLU A 15 12.09 -13.61 12.61
N ILE A 16 11.57 -12.71 11.79
CA ILE A 16 10.43 -12.98 10.92
C ILE A 16 10.64 -12.38 9.53
N THR A 17 9.87 -12.90 8.58
CA THR A 17 9.66 -12.30 7.27
C THR A 17 8.18 -11.99 7.14
N VAL A 18 7.84 -10.81 6.68
CA VAL A 18 6.46 -10.43 6.39
C VAL A 18 6.17 -10.65 4.89
N PRO A 19 4.90 -10.69 4.47
CA PRO A 19 4.55 -10.89 3.07
C PRO A 19 5.19 -9.87 2.13
N GLY A 20 5.24 -10.23 0.84
CA GLY A 20 5.71 -9.35 -0.22
C GLY A 20 4.95 -8.02 -0.30
N ASP A 21 5.62 -6.97 -0.77
CA ASP A 21 5.02 -5.64 -0.92
C ASP A 21 3.81 -5.67 -1.86
N LYS A 22 2.67 -5.20 -1.36
CA LYS A 22 1.39 -5.19 -2.09
C LYS A 22 1.48 -4.38 -3.39
N SER A 23 2.06 -3.19 -3.33
CA SER A 23 2.18 -2.27 -4.47
C SER A 23 3.10 -2.83 -5.55
N ILE A 24 4.20 -3.47 -5.16
CA ILE A 24 5.15 -4.11 -6.07
C ILE A 24 4.52 -5.40 -6.63
N SER A 25 3.79 -6.19 -5.83
CA SER A 25 3.10 -7.40 -6.29
C SER A 25 2.09 -7.11 -7.41
N HIS A 26 1.24 -6.10 -7.26
CA HIS A 26 0.36 -5.66 -8.35
C HIS A 26 1.13 -5.33 -9.62
N ARG A 27 2.22 -4.57 -9.48
CA ARG A 27 3.04 -4.12 -10.61
C ARG A 27 3.80 -5.27 -11.26
N SER A 28 4.26 -6.25 -10.48
CA SER A 28 4.93 -7.43 -11.00
C SER A 28 4.03 -8.23 -11.94
N LEU A 29 2.76 -8.41 -11.56
CA LEU A 29 1.75 -9.05 -12.41
C LEU A 29 1.48 -8.21 -13.67
N ILE A 30 1.27 -6.92 -13.49
CA ILE A 30 0.94 -5.97 -14.56
C ILE A 30 2.10 -5.87 -15.56
N LEU A 31 3.30 -5.53 -15.10
CA LEU A 31 4.46 -5.36 -15.97
C LEU A 31 4.90 -6.71 -16.58
N GLY A 32 4.77 -7.80 -15.81
CA GLY A 32 4.99 -9.15 -16.33
C GLY A 32 4.07 -9.52 -17.48
N SER A 33 2.83 -9.02 -17.49
CA SER A 33 1.90 -9.23 -18.61
C SER A 33 2.26 -8.45 -19.88
N LEU A 34 3.05 -7.37 -19.72
CA LEU A 34 3.46 -6.47 -20.80
C LEU A 34 4.82 -6.81 -21.44
N VAL A 35 5.62 -7.68 -20.85
CA VAL A 35 6.84 -8.18 -21.49
C VAL A 35 6.48 -9.19 -22.60
N SER A 36 7.35 -9.31 -23.59
CA SER A 36 7.24 -10.37 -24.59
C SER A 36 8.08 -11.56 -24.13
N GLY A 37 7.44 -12.56 -23.50
CA GLY A 37 8.13 -13.74 -23.01
C GLY A 37 7.70 -14.20 -21.63
N ARG A 38 8.48 -15.13 -21.06
CA ARG A 38 8.23 -15.73 -19.75
C ARG A 38 9.00 -14.99 -18.67
N ILE A 39 8.33 -14.69 -17.57
CA ILE A 39 8.97 -14.23 -16.33
C ILE A 39 8.51 -15.08 -15.15
N GLU A 40 9.32 -15.11 -14.09
CA GLU A 40 8.98 -15.73 -12.82
C GLU A 40 8.95 -14.66 -11.72
N ILE A 41 7.91 -14.70 -10.89
CA ILE A 41 7.75 -13.77 -9.77
C ILE A 41 7.87 -14.53 -8.46
N PHE A 42 8.88 -14.17 -7.66
CA PHE A 42 9.13 -14.73 -6.34
C PHE A 42 8.56 -13.82 -5.26
N ASN A 43 8.08 -14.43 -4.17
CA ASN A 43 7.51 -13.73 -3.00
C ASN A 43 6.33 -12.80 -3.34
N LEU A 44 5.54 -13.14 -4.36
CA LEU A 44 4.31 -12.42 -4.69
C LEU A 44 3.37 -12.45 -3.48
N LEU A 45 2.78 -11.32 -3.12
CA LEU A 45 1.74 -11.28 -2.10
C LEU A 45 0.47 -11.97 -2.61
N GLU A 46 0.11 -13.09 -1.99
CA GLU A 46 -1.12 -13.83 -2.32
C GLU A 46 -2.31 -13.29 -1.50
N SER A 47 -2.63 -12.03 -1.65
CA SER A 47 -3.79 -11.40 -1.03
C SER A 47 -4.95 -11.27 -2.02
N GLU A 48 -6.16 -11.13 -1.52
CA GLU A 48 -7.37 -10.96 -2.35
C GLU A 48 -7.19 -9.83 -3.38
N ASP A 49 -6.64 -8.69 -2.97
CA ASP A 49 -6.40 -7.54 -3.84
C ASP A 49 -5.45 -7.88 -5.01
N VAL A 50 -4.34 -8.58 -4.72
CA VAL A 50 -3.35 -8.94 -5.74
C VAL A 50 -3.89 -10.03 -6.64
N MET A 51 -4.64 -10.98 -6.08
CA MET A 51 -5.29 -12.03 -6.86
C MET A 51 -6.38 -11.48 -7.80
N ALA A 52 -7.09 -10.41 -7.41
CA ALA A 52 -8.00 -9.70 -8.31
C ALA A 52 -7.25 -9.17 -9.57
N THR A 53 -6.03 -8.64 -9.40
CA THR A 53 -5.18 -8.25 -10.55
C THR A 53 -4.80 -9.46 -11.41
N ALA A 54 -4.38 -10.57 -10.80
CA ALA A 54 -4.03 -11.78 -11.54
C ALA A 54 -5.22 -12.33 -12.34
N ASN A 55 -6.41 -12.36 -11.74
CA ASN A 55 -7.64 -12.83 -12.37
C ASN A 55 -8.07 -11.91 -13.53
N ALA A 56 -7.99 -10.60 -13.34
CA ALA A 56 -8.27 -9.63 -14.41
C ALA A 56 -7.33 -9.82 -15.61
N LEU A 57 -6.03 -10.00 -15.37
CA LEU A 57 -5.05 -10.27 -16.42
C LEU A 57 -5.30 -11.62 -17.12
N LYS A 58 -5.71 -12.67 -16.39
CA LYS A 58 -6.14 -13.94 -16.98
C LYS A 58 -7.37 -13.76 -17.87
N THR A 59 -8.34 -12.96 -17.46
CA THR A 59 -9.52 -12.61 -18.28
C THR A 59 -9.11 -11.89 -19.57
N LEU A 60 -8.03 -11.10 -19.55
CA LEU A 60 -7.42 -10.46 -20.72
C LEU A 60 -6.53 -11.40 -21.56
N GLY A 61 -6.49 -12.70 -21.22
CA GLY A 61 -5.78 -13.73 -21.96
C GLY A 61 -4.35 -14.00 -21.53
N VAL A 62 -3.86 -13.37 -20.43
CA VAL A 62 -2.51 -13.62 -19.93
C VAL A 62 -2.43 -14.96 -19.23
N SER A 63 -1.44 -15.80 -19.60
CA SER A 63 -1.18 -17.06 -18.90
C SER A 63 -0.41 -16.80 -17.61
N ILE A 64 -1.05 -17.09 -16.46
CA ILE A 64 -0.49 -16.89 -15.12
C ILE A 64 -0.67 -18.19 -14.33
N ASN A 65 0.44 -18.81 -13.95
CA ASN A 65 0.47 -20.11 -13.30
C ASN A 65 1.19 -20.07 -11.96
N LYS A 66 0.58 -20.62 -10.91
CA LYS A 66 1.23 -20.79 -9.62
C LYS A 66 2.16 -21.98 -9.65
N LYS A 67 3.39 -21.79 -9.24
CA LYS A 67 4.40 -22.81 -8.94
C LYS A 67 4.51 -23.02 -7.43
N LYS A 68 5.38 -23.92 -6.99
CA LYS A 68 5.56 -24.19 -5.55
C LYS A 68 5.95 -22.96 -4.73
N ASN A 69 6.89 -22.15 -5.23
CA ASN A 69 7.45 -20.99 -4.51
C ASN A 69 7.43 -19.68 -5.32
N SER A 70 6.75 -19.67 -6.46
CA SER A 70 6.74 -18.54 -7.39
C SER A 70 5.48 -18.53 -8.24
N TRP A 71 5.33 -17.50 -9.05
CA TRP A 71 4.30 -17.35 -10.06
C TRP A 71 4.95 -17.14 -11.42
N GLU A 72 4.54 -17.92 -12.40
CA GLU A 72 5.02 -17.86 -13.77
C GLU A 72 4.02 -17.11 -14.63
N ILE A 73 4.50 -16.14 -15.41
CA ILE A 73 3.69 -15.33 -16.32
C ILE A 73 4.27 -15.41 -17.71
N TYR A 74 3.41 -15.66 -18.69
CA TYR A 74 3.72 -15.51 -20.11
C TYR A 74 3.09 -14.20 -20.59
N GLY A 75 3.92 -13.16 -20.67
CA GLY A 75 3.48 -11.83 -21.09
C GLY A 75 3.22 -11.78 -22.59
N GLN A 76 2.27 -10.95 -22.98
CA GLN A 76 1.77 -10.83 -24.34
C GLN A 76 2.40 -9.65 -25.10
N GLY A 77 3.22 -8.84 -24.42
CA GLY A 77 3.74 -7.59 -24.96
C GLY A 77 2.78 -6.40 -24.76
N ILE A 78 3.30 -5.21 -24.96
CA ILE A 78 2.58 -3.95 -24.75
C ILE A 78 1.42 -3.85 -25.75
N GLY A 79 0.20 -3.59 -25.25
CA GLY A 79 -1.00 -3.36 -26.05
C GLY A 79 -1.63 -4.62 -26.66
N ASN A 80 -1.10 -5.82 -26.43
CA ASN A 80 -1.51 -7.06 -27.08
C ASN A 80 -2.46 -7.94 -26.26
N PHE A 81 -3.45 -7.34 -25.60
CA PHE A 81 -4.49 -8.11 -24.92
C PHE A 81 -5.56 -8.64 -25.88
N TYR A 82 -6.12 -9.82 -25.58
CA TYR A 82 -7.09 -10.49 -26.43
C TYR A 82 -8.53 -10.16 -26.05
N GLY A 83 -9.40 -10.12 -27.07
CA GLY A 83 -10.85 -10.01 -26.93
C GLY A 83 -11.38 -8.60 -27.09
N ASN A 84 -12.68 -8.51 -27.42
CA ASN A 84 -13.32 -7.24 -27.77
C ASN A 84 -14.00 -6.55 -26.56
N SER A 85 -14.43 -7.33 -25.56
CA SER A 85 -15.08 -6.80 -24.36
C SER A 85 -14.92 -7.76 -23.18
N HIS A 86 -14.57 -7.21 -22.02
CA HIS A 86 -14.32 -7.96 -20.79
C HIS A 86 -15.03 -7.33 -19.60
N THR A 87 -15.42 -8.14 -18.62
CA THR A 87 -15.79 -7.65 -17.29
C THR A 87 -14.68 -8.01 -16.31
N LEU A 88 -14.12 -7.02 -15.66
CA LEU A 88 -12.97 -7.13 -14.77
C LEU A 88 -13.43 -6.80 -13.35
N ASP A 89 -13.54 -7.82 -12.50
CA ASP A 89 -13.87 -7.63 -11.09
C ASP A 89 -12.61 -7.31 -10.28
N MET A 90 -12.61 -6.15 -9.68
CA MET A 90 -11.49 -5.64 -8.87
C MET A 90 -11.63 -5.97 -7.38
N GLY A 91 -12.73 -6.61 -6.96
CA GLY A 91 -13.02 -6.82 -5.54
C GLY A 91 -12.98 -5.50 -4.78
N ASN A 92 -12.12 -5.38 -3.76
CA ASN A 92 -11.88 -4.13 -3.02
C ASN A 92 -10.62 -3.37 -3.51
N SER A 93 -9.93 -3.85 -4.53
CA SER A 93 -8.63 -3.32 -4.94
C SER A 93 -8.70 -2.04 -5.78
N GLY A 94 -8.64 -0.89 -5.14
CA GLY A 94 -8.49 0.39 -5.82
C GLY A 94 -7.18 0.53 -6.60
N THR A 95 -6.13 -0.21 -6.23
CA THR A 95 -4.86 -0.25 -6.95
C THR A 95 -5.04 -1.01 -8.27
N ALA A 96 -5.60 -2.21 -8.24
CA ALA A 96 -5.89 -3.00 -9.44
C ALA A 96 -6.73 -2.17 -10.43
N ALA A 97 -7.86 -1.62 -9.97
CA ALA A 97 -8.75 -0.83 -10.81
C ALA A 97 -8.03 0.31 -11.55
N ARG A 98 -7.30 1.14 -10.81
CA ARG A 98 -6.66 2.34 -11.40
C ARG A 98 -5.48 2.00 -12.33
N LEU A 99 -4.65 1.02 -11.96
CA LEU A 99 -3.50 0.64 -12.78
C LEU A 99 -3.96 -0.08 -14.07
N LEU A 100 -4.92 -1.01 -13.95
CA LEU A 100 -5.45 -1.72 -15.11
C LEU A 100 -6.22 -0.79 -16.06
N MET A 101 -6.91 0.25 -15.56
CA MET A 101 -7.48 1.30 -16.43
C MET A 101 -6.40 1.95 -17.30
N GLY A 102 -5.18 2.18 -16.77
CA GLY A 102 -4.07 2.70 -17.56
C GLY A 102 -3.65 1.76 -18.69
N ILE A 103 -3.58 0.46 -18.42
CA ILE A 103 -3.23 -0.54 -19.44
C ILE A 103 -4.32 -0.67 -20.50
N ILE A 104 -5.58 -0.76 -20.09
CA ILE A 104 -6.71 -0.86 -21.02
C ILE A 104 -6.79 0.40 -21.89
N ALA A 105 -6.56 1.59 -21.31
CA ALA A 105 -6.54 2.84 -22.08
C ALA A 105 -5.48 2.84 -23.20
N GLY A 106 -4.36 2.11 -23.02
CA GLY A 106 -3.32 1.92 -24.01
C GLY A 106 -3.44 0.64 -24.86
N SER A 107 -4.64 0.04 -24.94
CA SER A 107 -4.86 -1.22 -25.66
C SER A 107 -6.14 -1.14 -26.48
N ASP A 108 -6.24 -1.91 -27.59
CA ASP A 108 -7.46 -1.97 -28.41
C ASP A 108 -8.52 -2.92 -27.81
N VAL A 109 -8.88 -2.68 -26.55
CA VAL A 109 -9.79 -3.53 -25.77
C VAL A 109 -10.84 -2.66 -25.09
N GLU A 110 -12.08 -3.17 -24.99
CA GLU A 110 -13.10 -2.60 -24.12
C GLU A 110 -13.19 -3.41 -22.83
N ALA A 111 -13.24 -2.76 -21.68
CA ALA A 111 -13.40 -3.41 -20.39
C ALA A 111 -14.36 -2.66 -19.48
N THR A 112 -15.24 -3.41 -18.81
CA THR A 112 -16.10 -2.92 -17.73
C THR A 112 -15.46 -3.29 -16.40
N PHE A 113 -15.09 -2.29 -15.62
CA PHE A 113 -14.53 -2.46 -14.29
C PHE A 113 -15.64 -2.49 -13.25
N THR A 114 -15.68 -3.53 -12.45
CA THR A 114 -16.59 -3.69 -11.31
C THR A 114 -15.80 -3.82 -10.01
N GLY A 115 -16.48 -3.78 -8.89
CA GLY A 115 -15.88 -3.96 -7.58
C GLY A 115 -16.94 -4.12 -6.50
N ASP A 116 -16.51 -4.38 -5.28
CA ASP A 116 -17.40 -4.50 -4.14
C ASP A 116 -18.07 -3.17 -3.77
N GLN A 117 -18.94 -3.21 -2.76
CA GLN A 117 -19.70 -2.05 -2.30
C GLN A 117 -18.79 -0.91 -1.80
N SER A 118 -17.62 -1.23 -1.23
CA SER A 118 -16.65 -0.24 -0.75
C SER A 118 -15.92 0.42 -1.92
N LEU A 119 -15.36 -0.37 -2.84
CA LEU A 119 -14.64 0.14 -4.00
C LEU A 119 -15.55 0.94 -4.93
N SER A 120 -16.80 0.52 -5.09
CA SER A 120 -17.80 1.19 -5.93
C SER A 120 -18.18 2.60 -5.47
N LYS A 121 -17.82 2.98 -4.24
CA LYS A 121 -18.01 4.34 -3.72
C LYS A 121 -16.77 5.24 -3.89
N ARG A 122 -15.60 4.63 -4.21
CA ARG A 122 -14.36 5.39 -4.32
C ARG A 122 -14.26 6.15 -5.62
N PRO A 123 -13.80 7.43 -5.61
CA PRO A 123 -13.73 8.25 -6.81
C PRO A 123 -12.64 7.74 -7.78
N MET A 124 -13.02 7.62 -9.08
CA MET A 124 -12.11 7.25 -10.18
C MET A 124 -11.81 8.45 -11.09
N ARG A 125 -12.45 9.61 -10.89
CA ARG A 125 -12.31 10.80 -11.74
C ARG A 125 -10.85 11.22 -11.93
N ARG A 126 -10.00 11.03 -10.90
CA ARG A 126 -8.57 11.39 -10.95
C ARG A 126 -7.77 10.62 -12.02
N VAL A 127 -8.21 9.42 -12.41
CA VAL A 127 -7.60 8.64 -13.50
C VAL A 127 -8.40 8.75 -14.80
N ILE A 128 -9.72 8.93 -14.75
CA ILE A 128 -10.56 9.11 -15.93
C ILE A 128 -10.13 10.36 -16.72
N LEU A 129 -9.98 11.51 -16.05
CA LEU A 129 -9.67 12.77 -16.70
C LEU A 129 -8.38 12.76 -17.54
N PRO A 130 -7.22 12.28 -17.04
CA PRO A 130 -6.03 12.15 -17.87
C PRO A 130 -6.17 11.10 -18.99
N LEU A 131 -6.85 9.98 -18.75
CA LEU A 131 -7.03 8.94 -19.77
C LEU A 131 -7.90 9.39 -20.94
N LEU A 132 -8.92 10.21 -20.72
CA LEU A 132 -9.70 10.83 -21.81
C LEU A 132 -8.81 11.64 -22.76
N LYS A 133 -7.75 12.27 -22.25
CA LYS A 133 -6.82 13.06 -23.08
C LYS A 133 -5.88 12.18 -23.95
N THR A 134 -5.77 10.89 -23.65
CA THR A 134 -4.97 9.95 -24.44
C THR A 134 -5.74 9.32 -25.61
N GLY A 135 -7.02 9.64 -25.76
CA GLY A 135 -7.91 9.04 -26.77
C GLY A 135 -8.71 7.85 -26.27
N ALA A 136 -8.62 7.51 -24.98
CA ALA A 136 -9.48 6.50 -24.38
C ALA A 136 -10.93 7.02 -24.25
N ILE A 137 -11.92 6.14 -24.41
CA ILE A 137 -13.34 6.47 -24.40
C ILE A 137 -14.02 5.80 -23.21
N PHE A 138 -14.64 6.59 -22.35
CA PHE A 138 -15.54 6.09 -21.31
C PHE A 138 -16.97 6.17 -21.78
N ARG A 139 -17.76 5.10 -21.62
CA ARG A 139 -19.18 5.10 -22.05
C ARG A 139 -20.01 6.14 -21.31
N GLU A 140 -19.68 6.35 -20.02
CA GLU A 140 -20.34 7.34 -19.15
C GLU A 140 -19.25 8.25 -18.53
N PRO A 141 -18.72 9.23 -19.30
CA PRO A 141 -17.56 10.03 -18.90
C PRO A 141 -17.82 10.94 -17.69
N GLU A 142 -19.08 11.28 -17.41
CA GLU A 142 -19.52 12.04 -16.23
C GLU A 142 -19.51 11.21 -14.96
N LYS A 143 -19.63 9.89 -15.08
CA LYS A 143 -19.61 8.96 -13.95
C LYS A 143 -18.21 8.87 -13.36
N SER A 144 -18.13 8.93 -12.05
CA SER A 144 -16.86 8.98 -11.34
C SER A 144 -16.60 7.78 -10.45
N THR A 145 -17.48 6.77 -10.44
CA THR A 145 -17.42 5.58 -9.58
C THR A 145 -17.73 4.32 -10.37
N LEU A 146 -17.30 3.16 -9.89
CA LEU A 146 -17.61 1.87 -10.51
C LEU A 146 -19.11 1.53 -10.42
N PRO A 147 -19.66 0.73 -11.37
CA PRO A 147 -18.97 0.18 -12.54
C PRO A 147 -18.71 1.23 -13.62
N LEU A 148 -17.57 1.07 -14.34
CA LEU A 148 -17.16 1.95 -15.44
C LEU A 148 -16.76 1.13 -16.65
N THR A 149 -17.22 1.51 -17.85
CA THR A 149 -16.79 0.88 -19.10
C THR A 149 -15.83 1.81 -19.84
N LEU A 150 -14.66 1.29 -20.15
CA LEU A 150 -13.57 1.97 -20.83
C LEU A 150 -13.23 1.22 -22.12
N ARG A 151 -13.23 1.91 -23.24
CA ARG A 151 -12.62 1.47 -24.50
C ARG A 151 -11.27 2.17 -24.65
N GLY A 152 -10.20 1.39 -24.76
CA GLY A 152 -8.86 1.92 -24.96
C GLY A 152 -8.58 2.30 -26.41
N SER A 153 -7.44 2.95 -26.61
CA SER A 153 -6.92 3.30 -27.94
C SER A 153 -5.75 2.40 -28.28
N LYS A 154 -5.76 1.83 -29.48
CA LYS A 154 -4.62 1.05 -30.00
C LYS A 154 -3.32 1.86 -30.05
N ILE A 155 -3.44 3.15 -30.31
CA ILE A 155 -2.32 4.10 -30.35
C ILE A 155 -2.73 5.32 -29.51
N PRO A 156 -2.52 5.26 -28.18
CA PRO A 156 -2.83 6.38 -27.30
C PRO A 156 -1.92 7.58 -27.60
N LEU A 157 -2.47 8.78 -27.47
CA LEU A 157 -1.69 10.01 -27.60
C LEU A 157 -0.73 10.14 -26.41
N PRO A 158 0.53 10.55 -26.64
CA PRO A 158 1.44 10.91 -25.56
C PRO A 158 0.87 12.12 -24.80
N LEU A 159 1.04 12.13 -23.49
CA LEU A 159 0.41 13.11 -22.62
C LEU A 159 1.45 13.79 -21.71
N THR A 160 1.42 15.11 -21.63
CA THR A 160 1.99 15.86 -20.50
C THR A 160 0.87 16.21 -19.53
N TYR A 161 0.95 15.65 -18.31
CA TYR A 161 -0.08 15.82 -17.30
C TYR A 161 0.50 16.46 -16.02
N ILE A 162 -0.01 17.64 -15.68
CA ILE A 162 0.28 18.30 -14.42
C ILE A 162 -0.72 17.78 -13.39
N SER A 163 -0.25 16.97 -12.45
CA SER A 163 -1.10 16.40 -11.42
C SER A 163 -1.35 17.41 -10.31
N PRO A 164 -2.60 17.64 -9.91
CA PRO A 164 -2.91 18.57 -8.82
C PRO A 164 -2.47 18.04 -7.44
N VAL A 165 -2.16 16.75 -7.34
CA VAL A 165 -1.76 16.07 -6.11
C VAL A 165 -0.67 15.04 -6.39
N SER A 166 0.16 14.76 -5.40
CA SER A 166 1.15 13.68 -5.47
C SER A 166 0.48 12.33 -5.24
N SER A 167 0.33 11.54 -6.30
CA SER A 167 -0.36 10.24 -6.24
C SER A 167 0.30 9.21 -7.12
N ALA A 168 0.89 8.19 -6.50
CA ALA A 168 1.51 7.08 -7.21
C ALA A 168 0.53 6.31 -8.11
N GLN A 169 -0.76 6.24 -7.75
CA GLN A 169 -1.76 5.55 -8.56
C GLN A 169 -2.10 6.33 -9.83
N ILE A 170 -2.27 7.66 -9.74
CA ILE A 170 -2.53 8.52 -10.90
C ILE A 170 -1.31 8.49 -11.84
N LYS A 171 -0.11 8.72 -11.30
CA LYS A 171 1.14 8.66 -12.04
C LYS A 171 1.32 7.32 -12.74
N SER A 172 1.20 6.21 -12.01
CA SER A 172 1.33 4.86 -12.58
C SER A 172 0.30 4.59 -13.67
N CYS A 173 -0.95 4.98 -13.49
CA CYS A 173 -2.00 4.82 -14.48
C CYS A 173 -1.63 5.51 -15.81
N ILE A 174 -1.17 6.76 -15.76
CA ILE A 174 -0.79 7.55 -16.94
C ILE A 174 0.47 6.95 -17.60
N LEU A 175 1.49 6.58 -16.83
CA LEU A 175 2.71 5.96 -17.36
C LEU A 175 2.42 4.61 -18.02
N LEU A 176 1.55 3.78 -17.43
CA LEU A 176 1.16 2.49 -18.00
C LEU A 176 0.41 2.66 -19.34
N CYS A 177 -0.47 3.66 -19.45
CA CYS A 177 -1.08 4.03 -20.74
C CYS A 177 -0.01 4.51 -21.73
N GLY A 178 0.93 5.33 -21.28
CA GLY A 178 2.02 5.87 -22.07
C GLY A 178 2.98 4.84 -22.65
N LEU A 179 3.03 3.61 -22.10
CA LEU A 179 3.84 2.52 -22.67
C LEU A 179 3.46 2.19 -24.10
N SER A 180 2.20 2.36 -24.49
CA SER A 180 1.70 2.09 -25.85
C SER A 180 1.73 3.31 -26.76
N SER A 181 2.14 4.49 -26.30
CA SER A 181 2.11 5.73 -27.08
C SER A 181 3.33 5.88 -28.01
N LEU A 182 3.13 6.54 -29.15
CA LEU A 182 4.21 6.97 -30.04
C LEU A 182 4.76 8.31 -29.56
N GLY A 183 5.69 8.28 -28.58
CA GLY A 183 6.33 9.48 -28.06
C GLY A 183 6.52 9.46 -26.55
N LYS A 184 6.74 10.63 -25.97
CA LYS A 184 7.07 10.79 -24.56
C LYS A 184 5.81 11.13 -23.74
N THR A 185 5.52 10.32 -22.73
CA THR A 185 4.49 10.61 -21.71
C THR A 185 5.15 11.18 -20.47
N THR A 186 4.67 12.32 -20.00
CA THR A 186 5.23 13.07 -18.87
C THR A 186 4.18 13.32 -17.81
N VAL A 187 4.51 13.05 -16.54
CA VAL A 187 3.71 13.42 -15.39
C VAL A 187 4.52 14.38 -14.52
N ILE A 188 3.89 15.51 -14.16
CA ILE A 188 4.46 16.48 -13.23
C ILE A 188 3.66 16.44 -11.94
N GLU A 189 4.31 16.20 -10.80
CA GLU A 189 3.66 16.13 -9.49
C GLU A 189 4.33 17.11 -8.49
N PRO A 190 3.56 17.71 -7.56
CA PRO A 190 4.09 18.76 -6.66
C PRO A 190 5.15 18.24 -5.68
N SER A 191 5.11 16.97 -5.32
CA SER A 191 6.15 16.28 -4.55
C SER A 191 6.23 14.82 -4.99
N LEU A 192 7.38 14.16 -4.81
CA LEU A 192 7.52 12.75 -5.20
C LEU A 192 6.53 11.86 -4.45
N SER A 193 5.69 11.17 -5.19
CA SER A 193 4.95 10.01 -4.73
C SER A 193 5.78 8.73 -4.93
N ARG A 194 5.33 7.59 -4.35
CA ARG A 194 6.00 6.29 -4.50
C ARG A 194 6.36 6.00 -5.95
N ASP A 195 7.60 5.54 -6.20
CA ASP A 195 8.22 5.41 -7.52
C ASP A 195 8.43 3.95 -7.97
N HIS A 196 7.66 3.01 -7.42
CA HIS A 196 7.76 1.59 -7.76
C HIS A 196 7.56 1.31 -9.27
N THR A 197 6.65 2.04 -9.93
CA THR A 197 6.43 1.89 -11.38
C THR A 197 7.67 2.30 -12.17
N GLU A 198 8.25 3.44 -11.83
CA GLU A 198 9.44 3.98 -12.46
C GLU A 198 10.65 3.04 -12.29
N ARG A 199 10.87 2.56 -11.07
CA ARG A 199 11.97 1.64 -10.76
C ARG A 199 11.82 0.32 -11.48
N MET A 200 10.64 -0.27 -11.46
CA MET A 200 10.38 -1.54 -12.13
C MET A 200 10.43 -1.41 -13.64
N LEU A 201 9.91 -0.33 -14.23
CA LEU A 201 10.04 -0.06 -15.66
C LEU A 201 11.52 0.10 -16.07
N LYS A 202 12.29 0.85 -15.27
CA LYS A 202 13.74 1.00 -15.50
C LYS A 202 14.47 -0.34 -15.38
N PHE A 203 14.14 -1.15 -14.38
CA PHE A 203 14.70 -2.49 -14.23
C PHE A 203 14.40 -3.38 -15.44
N LEU A 204 13.20 -3.29 -15.99
CA LEU A 204 12.81 -4.03 -17.21
C LEU A 204 13.32 -3.40 -18.52
N GLY A 205 14.11 -2.32 -18.46
CA GLY A 205 14.78 -1.72 -19.62
C GLY A 205 14.06 -0.55 -20.28
N ALA A 206 12.95 -0.06 -19.71
CA ALA A 206 12.30 1.14 -20.24
C ALA A 206 13.14 2.41 -19.94
N LYS A 207 13.10 3.36 -20.87
CA LYS A 207 13.72 4.67 -20.68
C LYS A 207 12.74 5.58 -19.94
N ILE A 208 13.01 5.77 -18.66
CA ILE A 208 12.23 6.61 -17.77
C ILE A 208 13.16 7.48 -16.92
N GLU A 209 12.85 8.75 -16.83
CA GLU A 209 13.65 9.76 -16.13
C GLU A 209 12.79 10.50 -15.11
N THR A 210 13.40 10.85 -13.99
CA THR A 210 12.79 11.67 -12.93
C THR A 210 13.69 12.86 -12.66
N THR A 211 13.16 14.07 -12.83
CA THR A 211 13.90 15.34 -12.69
C THR A 211 13.12 16.30 -11.81
N GLN A 212 13.82 17.00 -10.92
CA GLN A 212 13.22 18.10 -10.17
C GLN A 212 13.25 19.38 -11.02
N LEU A 213 12.11 20.07 -11.10
CA LEU A 213 11.97 21.32 -11.82
C LEU A 213 12.35 22.53 -10.92
N GLU A 214 12.50 23.69 -11.53
CA GLU A 214 12.88 24.93 -10.84
C GLU A 214 11.85 25.36 -9.77
N ASP A 215 10.57 25.08 -9.99
CA ASP A 215 9.46 25.31 -9.06
C ASP A 215 9.36 24.26 -7.93
N MET A 216 10.37 23.42 -7.77
CA MET A 216 10.45 22.31 -6.82
C MET A 216 9.49 21.15 -7.09
N SER A 217 8.67 21.21 -8.13
CA SER A 217 7.86 20.07 -8.60
C SER A 217 8.74 18.98 -9.24
N TRP A 218 8.19 17.82 -9.48
CA TRP A 218 8.91 16.67 -10.04
C TRP A 218 8.30 16.24 -11.34
N GLN A 219 9.14 16.11 -12.35
CA GLN A 219 8.78 15.63 -13.68
C GLN A 219 9.26 14.19 -13.85
N ILE A 220 8.35 13.32 -14.25
CA ILE A 220 8.57 11.92 -14.59
C ILE A 220 8.23 11.74 -16.07
N SER A 221 9.21 11.35 -16.88
CA SER A 221 9.08 11.21 -18.33
C SER A 221 9.40 9.79 -18.76
N LEU A 222 8.50 9.17 -19.52
CA LEU A 222 8.62 7.83 -20.08
C LEU A 222 8.63 7.89 -21.61
N GLU A 223 9.59 7.26 -22.26
CA GLU A 223 9.55 6.98 -23.70
C GLU A 223 8.62 5.80 -23.97
N GLY A 224 7.66 5.98 -24.87
CA GLY A 224 6.71 4.94 -25.24
C GLY A 224 7.32 3.82 -26.07
N LEU A 225 6.60 2.72 -26.21
CA LEU A 225 6.99 1.50 -26.93
C LEU A 225 8.39 0.95 -26.53
N PRO A 226 8.70 0.82 -25.22
CA PRO A 226 9.96 0.25 -24.81
C PRO A 226 10.01 -1.26 -25.14
N ASP A 227 11.22 -1.76 -25.44
CA ASP A 227 11.50 -3.20 -25.46
C ASP A 227 11.73 -3.70 -24.04
N LEU A 228 10.64 -4.10 -23.36
CA LEU A 228 10.72 -4.61 -22.00
C LEU A 228 11.37 -6.00 -21.96
N LYS A 229 12.40 -6.14 -21.14
CA LYS A 229 13.16 -7.39 -21.00
C LYS A 229 12.42 -8.39 -20.08
N PRO A 230 12.36 -9.67 -20.42
CA PRO A 230 11.75 -10.71 -19.60
C PRO A 230 12.66 -11.12 -18.44
N LEU A 231 12.78 -10.26 -17.44
CA LEU A 231 13.58 -10.49 -16.25
C LEU A 231 12.70 -10.98 -15.08
N ASP A 232 13.19 -11.97 -14.36
CA ASP A 232 12.50 -12.47 -13.16
C ASP A 232 12.46 -11.39 -12.07
N ILE A 233 11.35 -11.36 -11.32
CA ILE A 233 11.09 -10.34 -10.30
C ILE A 233 11.01 -11.00 -8.92
N THR A 234 11.81 -10.53 -7.98
CA THR A 234 11.63 -10.86 -6.56
C THR A 234 10.98 -9.69 -5.85
N VAL A 235 9.80 -9.91 -5.32
CA VAL A 235 9.05 -8.90 -4.55
C VAL A 235 9.66 -8.79 -3.15
N PRO A 236 10.16 -7.63 -2.72
CA PRO A 236 10.64 -7.43 -1.35
C PRO A 236 9.50 -7.49 -0.34
N SER A 237 9.81 -7.74 0.92
CA SER A 237 8.84 -7.68 2.02
C SER A 237 8.27 -6.27 2.18
N ASP A 238 6.98 -6.18 2.50
CA ASP A 238 6.23 -4.91 2.56
C ASP A 238 6.57 -4.11 3.83
N PRO A 239 7.09 -2.87 3.70
CA PRO A 239 7.34 -2.00 4.85
C PRO A 239 6.06 -1.64 5.62
N SER A 240 4.91 -1.58 4.95
CA SER A 240 3.62 -1.36 5.62
C SER A 240 3.24 -2.55 6.50
N SER A 241 3.45 -3.78 6.02
CA SER A 241 3.23 -4.99 6.82
C SER A 241 4.25 -5.08 7.96
N ALA A 242 5.52 -4.77 7.70
CA ALA A 242 6.58 -4.74 8.72
C ALA A 242 6.34 -3.72 9.84
N SER A 243 5.60 -2.66 9.55
CA SER A 243 5.32 -1.60 10.52
C SER A 243 4.59 -2.11 11.78
N PHE A 244 3.70 -3.10 11.64
CA PHE A 244 2.93 -3.65 12.76
C PHE A 244 3.80 -4.41 13.76
N PRO A 245 4.58 -5.44 13.40
CA PRO A 245 5.47 -6.11 14.35
C PRO A 245 6.56 -5.18 14.87
N ILE A 246 7.08 -4.25 14.07
CA ILE A 246 8.10 -3.29 14.51
C ILE A 246 7.55 -2.35 15.58
N VAL A 247 6.39 -1.71 15.35
CA VAL A 247 5.75 -0.85 16.36
C VAL A 247 5.36 -1.67 17.59
N ALA A 248 4.80 -2.88 17.41
CA ALA A 248 4.47 -3.76 18.53
C ALA A 248 5.70 -4.05 19.41
N ALA A 249 6.87 -4.32 18.81
CA ALA A 249 8.11 -4.54 19.57
C ALA A 249 8.61 -3.25 20.27
N ILE A 250 8.48 -2.09 19.65
CA ILE A 250 8.88 -0.81 20.22
C ILE A 250 8.07 -0.50 21.49
N ILE A 251 6.76 -0.74 21.47
CA ILE A 251 5.86 -0.41 22.59
C ILE A 251 5.78 -1.49 23.65
N THR A 252 6.12 -2.76 23.34
CA THR A 252 6.08 -3.87 24.30
C THR A 252 7.40 -3.95 25.06
N PRO A 253 7.38 -3.94 26.41
CA PRO A 253 8.61 -4.01 27.22
C PRO A 253 9.48 -5.22 26.89
N ASN A 254 10.81 -5.10 27.04
CA ASN A 254 11.81 -6.17 26.87
C ASN A 254 11.78 -6.87 25.50
N SER A 255 11.22 -6.23 24.50
CA SER A 255 11.09 -6.77 23.15
C SER A 255 12.29 -6.43 22.27
N GLN A 256 12.63 -7.37 21.40
CA GLN A 256 13.60 -7.18 20.32
C GLN A 256 13.26 -8.14 19.18
N ILE A 257 13.03 -7.59 17.98
CA ILE A 257 12.73 -8.39 16.79
C ILE A 257 13.59 -7.94 15.61
N LYS A 258 13.73 -8.85 14.64
CA LYS A 258 14.31 -8.56 13.33
C LYS A 258 13.31 -8.94 12.24
N VAL A 259 13.10 -8.05 11.27
CA VAL A 259 12.23 -8.29 10.11
C VAL A 259 13.08 -8.23 8.86
N ASN A 260 13.05 -9.29 8.04
CA ASN A 260 13.97 -9.48 6.94
C ASN A 260 13.45 -8.95 5.60
N ASN A 261 14.38 -8.58 4.73
CA ASN A 261 14.16 -8.27 3.30
C ASN A 261 13.15 -7.14 3.05
N ILE A 262 13.06 -6.16 3.93
CA ILE A 262 12.08 -5.06 3.81
C ILE A 262 12.50 -4.10 2.70
N CYS A 263 11.52 -3.70 1.86
CA CYS A 263 11.69 -2.59 0.94
C CYS A 263 11.98 -1.30 1.73
N VAL A 264 13.18 -0.76 1.57
CA VAL A 264 13.61 0.48 2.24
C VAL A 264 13.69 1.66 1.25
N ASN A 265 12.82 1.64 0.25
CA ASN A 265 12.64 2.77 -0.65
C ASN A 265 12.39 4.06 0.15
N LYS A 266 13.17 5.11 -0.11
CA LYS A 266 13.12 6.39 0.62
C LYS A 266 11.71 6.99 0.68
N LEU A 267 10.88 6.73 -0.35
CA LEU A 267 9.49 7.19 -0.43
C LEU A 267 8.49 6.29 0.35
N ARG A 268 9.00 5.31 1.08
CA ARG A 268 8.24 4.39 1.94
C ARG A 268 8.72 4.36 3.40
N MET A 269 9.81 5.09 3.70
CA MET A 269 10.44 5.06 5.02
C MET A 269 9.94 6.13 6.00
N GLY A 270 8.85 6.82 5.67
CA GLY A 270 8.34 7.92 6.49
C GLY A 270 8.03 7.53 7.93
N LEU A 271 7.36 6.39 8.15
CA LEU A 271 7.05 5.89 9.49
C LEU A 271 8.34 5.62 10.29
N PHE A 272 9.30 4.90 9.72
CA PHE A 272 10.53 4.51 10.43
C PHE A 272 11.35 5.74 10.84
N LYS A 273 11.45 6.75 9.95
CA LYS A 273 12.07 8.05 10.28
C LYS A 273 11.34 8.73 11.43
N THR A 274 10.01 8.74 11.39
CA THR A 274 9.18 9.33 12.43
C THR A 274 9.39 8.64 13.78
N LEU A 275 9.40 7.30 13.79
CA LEU A 275 9.63 6.53 15.00
C LEU A 275 11.03 6.76 15.58
N ILE A 276 12.09 6.85 14.73
CA ILE A 276 13.45 7.18 15.17
C ILE A 276 13.48 8.58 15.82
N GLU A 277 12.84 9.58 15.22
CA GLU A 277 12.73 10.93 15.79
C GLU A 277 11.92 10.94 17.09
N MET A 278 10.97 10.02 17.26
CA MET A 278 10.25 9.80 18.52
C MET A 278 11.12 9.10 19.59
N GLY A 279 12.32 8.63 19.25
CA GLY A 279 13.23 7.94 20.16
C GLY A 279 13.25 6.40 20.04
N ALA A 280 12.63 5.84 19.02
CA ALA A 280 12.66 4.39 18.79
C ALA A 280 14.06 3.90 18.38
N HIS A 281 14.49 2.77 18.92
CA HIS A 281 15.67 2.05 18.48
C HIS A 281 15.32 1.18 17.27
N ILE A 282 15.66 1.67 16.09
CA ILE A 282 15.50 0.98 14.80
C ILE A 282 16.85 1.00 14.09
N GLU A 283 17.30 -0.17 13.63
CA GLU A 283 18.57 -0.35 12.93
C GLU A 283 18.32 -1.05 11.60
N LEU A 284 18.94 -0.55 10.53
CA LEU A 284 18.92 -1.13 9.19
C LEU A 284 20.27 -1.83 8.96
N THR A 285 20.21 -3.08 8.51
CA THR A 285 21.39 -3.90 8.20
C THR A 285 21.20 -4.61 6.88
N ASN A 286 22.27 -5.13 6.29
CA ASN A 286 22.21 -5.95 5.07
C ASN A 286 21.51 -5.25 3.89
N GLU A 287 21.84 -3.95 3.69
CA GLU A 287 21.30 -3.18 2.57
C GLU A 287 21.80 -3.71 1.23
N ARG A 288 20.89 -3.92 0.28
CA ARG A 288 21.15 -4.41 -1.07
C ARG A 288 20.02 -4.07 -2.02
N GLU A 289 20.22 -4.24 -3.31
CA GLU A 289 19.20 -4.01 -4.33
C GLU A 289 18.68 -5.34 -4.89
N ILE A 290 17.35 -5.45 -5.05
CA ILE A 290 16.67 -6.57 -5.70
C ILE A 290 15.54 -6.03 -6.58
N GLY A 291 15.54 -6.39 -7.87
CA GLY A 291 14.47 -6.01 -8.80
C GLY A 291 14.27 -4.50 -8.96
N GLY A 292 15.37 -3.71 -8.82
CA GLY A 292 15.34 -2.24 -8.88
C GLY A 292 14.90 -1.57 -7.57
N GLU A 293 14.64 -2.33 -6.50
CA GLU A 293 14.26 -1.80 -5.18
C GLU A 293 15.37 -2.02 -4.14
N LEU A 294 15.63 -1.00 -3.32
CA LEU A 294 16.53 -1.11 -2.20
C LEU A 294 15.83 -1.86 -1.06
N ILE A 295 16.51 -2.85 -0.50
CA ILE A 295 16.02 -3.65 0.62
C ILE A 295 17.02 -3.69 1.76
N ALA A 296 16.52 -3.91 2.97
CA ALA A 296 17.33 -4.12 4.17
C ALA A 296 16.60 -5.05 5.15
N ASP A 297 17.33 -5.53 6.14
CA ASP A 297 16.77 -6.12 7.35
C ASP A 297 16.59 -5.01 8.39
N ILE A 298 15.44 -4.99 9.07
CA ILE A 298 15.13 -3.98 10.09
C ILE A 298 15.05 -4.66 11.45
N SER A 299 15.94 -4.25 12.36
CA SER A 299 15.89 -4.63 13.78
C SER A 299 15.25 -3.52 14.59
N SER A 300 14.41 -3.89 15.56
CA SER A 300 13.79 -2.94 16.49
C SER A 300 13.75 -3.51 17.92
N ARG A 301 13.83 -2.63 18.92
CA ARG A 301 13.69 -3.01 20.33
C ARG A 301 12.81 -2.04 21.09
N SER A 302 12.31 -2.50 22.25
CA SER A 302 11.48 -1.68 23.12
C SER A 302 12.15 -0.34 23.46
N SER A 303 11.39 0.74 23.36
CA SER A 303 11.91 2.10 23.43
C SER A 303 10.96 3.02 24.18
N ASP A 304 11.51 4.10 24.77
CA ASP A 304 10.75 5.19 25.35
C ASP A 304 10.50 6.22 24.27
N LEU A 305 9.23 6.41 23.91
CA LEU A 305 8.84 7.31 22.85
C LEU A 305 8.46 8.69 23.39
N LYS A 306 8.76 9.72 22.61
CA LYS A 306 8.30 11.11 22.84
C LYS A 306 7.39 11.53 21.69
N GLY A 307 6.34 12.27 22.03
CA GLY A 307 5.44 12.87 21.05
C GLY A 307 6.15 13.93 20.21
N ILE A 308 5.82 13.99 18.93
CA ILE A 308 6.41 14.95 17.98
C ILE A 308 5.34 15.55 17.07
N LYS A 309 5.68 16.64 16.41
CA LYS A 309 4.92 17.14 15.26
C LYS A 309 5.48 16.50 13.99
N VAL A 310 4.68 15.64 13.32
CA VAL A 310 5.06 14.99 12.07
C VAL A 310 5.13 16.03 10.94
N PRO A 311 6.26 16.14 10.21
CA PRO A 311 6.36 17.07 9.09
C PRO A 311 5.34 16.76 8.00
N LYS A 312 4.59 17.75 7.52
CA LYS A 312 3.59 17.57 6.42
C LYS A 312 4.22 16.99 5.15
N SER A 313 5.45 17.37 4.83
CA SER A 313 6.18 16.84 3.68
C SER A 313 6.45 15.33 3.74
N ARG A 314 6.36 14.71 4.91
CA ARG A 314 6.55 13.28 5.13
C ARG A 314 5.29 12.46 4.85
N VAL A 315 4.11 13.08 4.87
CA VAL A 315 2.81 12.39 4.73
C VAL A 315 2.75 11.45 3.52
N PRO A 316 3.18 11.81 2.31
CA PRO A 316 3.11 10.92 1.16
C PRO A 316 3.91 9.61 1.34
N SER A 317 5.03 9.65 2.08
CA SER A 317 5.92 8.50 2.30
C SER A 317 5.45 7.55 3.41
N MET A 318 4.34 7.88 4.12
CA MET A 318 3.79 7.07 5.20
C MET A 318 2.27 7.18 5.34
N ILE A 319 1.57 7.58 4.28
CA ILE A 319 0.12 7.83 4.32
C ILE A 319 -0.67 6.60 4.82
N ASP A 320 -0.19 5.42 4.56
CA ASP A 320 -0.84 4.18 4.94
C ASP A 320 -0.47 3.71 6.36
N GLU A 321 0.54 4.29 6.98
CA GLU A 321 1.09 3.90 8.29
C GLU A 321 0.60 4.78 9.44
N PHE A 322 -0.21 5.82 9.20
CA PHE A 322 -0.77 6.67 10.26
C PHE A 322 -1.60 5.90 11.30
N PRO A 323 -2.38 4.86 10.95
CA PRO A 323 -3.06 4.05 11.95
C PRO A 323 -2.10 3.43 12.98
N ILE A 324 -1.04 2.79 12.53
CA ILE A 324 -0.08 2.16 13.45
C ILE A 324 0.82 3.19 14.14
N LEU A 325 1.14 4.33 13.51
CA LEU A 325 1.80 5.46 14.17
C LEU A 325 0.97 5.99 15.35
N SER A 326 -0.36 6.01 15.22
CA SER A 326 -1.26 6.44 16.30
C SER A 326 -1.16 5.53 17.53
N ILE A 327 -0.84 4.25 17.33
CA ILE A 327 -0.59 3.29 18.42
C ILE A 327 0.76 3.58 19.09
N ALA A 328 1.82 3.86 18.31
CA ALA A 328 3.10 4.31 18.87
C ALA A 328 2.93 5.64 19.64
N ALA A 329 2.18 6.58 19.07
CA ALA A 329 1.87 7.86 19.69
C ALA A 329 1.11 7.72 21.02
N ALA A 330 0.23 6.72 21.14
CA ALA A 330 -0.49 6.44 22.39
C ALA A 330 0.45 6.02 23.54
N HIS A 331 1.64 5.51 23.23
CA HIS A 331 2.68 5.13 24.20
C HIS A 331 3.79 6.18 24.36
N ALA A 332 3.72 7.27 23.62
CA ALA A 332 4.72 8.32 23.70
C ALA A 332 4.45 9.29 24.89
N GLU A 333 5.48 9.91 25.43
CA GLU A 333 5.34 11.02 26.35
C GLU A 333 4.99 12.29 25.58
N GLY A 334 3.86 12.95 25.94
CA GLY A 334 3.40 14.18 25.28
C GLY A 334 2.51 13.91 24.06
N ASN A 335 2.35 14.95 23.23
CA ASN A 335 1.43 14.94 22.11
C ASN A 335 2.13 14.61 20.80
N THR A 336 1.53 13.71 20.02
CA THR A 336 1.92 13.49 18.61
C THR A 336 0.90 14.18 17.71
N ILE A 337 1.38 15.11 16.88
CA ILE A 337 0.55 15.94 16.00
C ILE A 337 0.78 15.50 14.54
N MET A 338 -0.28 15.09 13.87
CA MET A 338 -0.30 14.63 12.48
C MET A 338 -1.18 15.60 11.67
N GLU A 339 -0.56 16.43 10.84
CA GLU A 339 -1.23 17.42 9.97
C GLU A 339 -1.02 17.05 8.50
N GLY A 340 -1.89 17.54 7.60
CA GLY A 340 -1.83 17.23 6.17
C GLY A 340 -2.39 15.85 5.83
N VAL A 341 -3.25 15.30 6.69
CA VAL A 341 -3.69 13.89 6.63
C VAL A 341 -5.13 13.73 6.15
N GLU A 342 -5.76 14.75 5.57
CA GLU A 342 -7.15 14.72 5.09
C GLU A 342 -7.41 13.51 4.16
N GLU A 343 -6.44 13.08 3.35
CA GLU A 343 -6.60 11.95 2.44
C GLU A 343 -6.91 10.62 3.15
N LEU A 344 -6.59 10.49 4.43
CA LEU A 344 -6.95 9.32 5.25
C LEU A 344 -8.46 9.14 5.40
N ARG A 345 -9.26 10.20 5.23
CA ARG A 345 -10.72 10.14 5.30
C ARG A 345 -11.37 9.46 4.12
N TYR A 346 -10.64 9.37 3.01
CA TYR A 346 -11.12 8.80 1.73
C TYR A 346 -10.48 7.44 1.40
N LYS A 347 -9.92 6.75 2.41
CA LYS A 347 -9.39 5.39 2.28
C LYS A 347 -10.52 4.34 2.37
N GLU A 348 -10.22 3.13 2.81
CA GLU A 348 -11.18 2.04 3.01
C GLU A 348 -12.30 2.45 3.98
N THR A 349 -11.94 3.21 4.99
CA THR A 349 -12.82 3.94 5.91
C THR A 349 -12.26 5.33 6.18
N ASP A 350 -12.99 6.19 6.89
CA ASP A 350 -12.42 7.40 7.50
C ASP A 350 -11.46 6.97 8.63
N ARG A 351 -10.17 6.80 8.27
CA ARG A 351 -9.14 6.29 9.17
C ARG A 351 -8.88 7.22 10.36
N ILE A 352 -8.99 8.53 10.17
CA ILE A 352 -8.82 9.50 11.27
C ILE A 352 -9.90 9.26 12.31
N LYS A 353 -11.16 9.27 11.87
CA LYS A 353 -12.32 9.04 12.74
C LYS A 353 -12.25 7.68 13.44
N ALA A 354 -11.97 6.61 12.69
CA ALA A 354 -11.92 5.25 13.22
C ALA A 354 -10.81 5.08 14.29
N MET A 355 -9.62 5.65 14.05
CA MET A 355 -8.53 5.62 15.03
C MET A 355 -8.86 6.44 16.26
N CYS A 356 -9.38 7.66 16.11
CA CYS A 356 -9.76 8.51 17.24
C CYS A 356 -10.84 7.85 18.11
N GLU A 357 -11.92 7.34 17.51
CA GLU A 357 -12.99 6.65 18.23
C GLU A 357 -12.47 5.41 19.01
N GLY A 358 -11.61 4.61 18.35
CA GLY A 358 -11.05 3.41 18.99
C GLY A 358 -10.08 3.73 20.12
N LEU A 359 -9.19 4.71 19.94
CA LEU A 359 -8.26 5.17 20.97
C LEU A 359 -8.97 5.77 22.17
N GLN A 360 -10.02 6.58 21.94
CA GLN A 360 -10.85 7.14 23.01
C GLN A 360 -11.55 6.06 23.83
N LYS A 361 -12.12 5.02 23.17
CA LYS A 361 -12.67 3.86 23.87
C LYS A 361 -11.64 3.16 24.76
N ALA A 362 -10.39 3.06 24.29
CA ALA A 362 -9.28 2.49 25.06
C ALA A 362 -8.75 3.44 26.19
N GLY A 363 -9.31 4.65 26.30
CA GLY A 363 -8.97 5.63 27.31
C GLY A 363 -7.80 6.54 26.95
N ILE A 364 -7.54 6.76 25.66
CA ILE A 364 -6.50 7.66 25.13
C ILE A 364 -7.17 8.89 24.53
N GLU A 365 -6.76 10.06 24.97
CA GLU A 365 -7.29 11.31 24.43
C GLU A 365 -6.77 11.59 23.02
N THR A 366 -7.70 11.93 22.12
CA THR A 366 -7.39 12.28 20.73
C THR A 366 -8.17 13.52 20.30
N ILE A 367 -7.64 14.23 19.29
CA ILE A 367 -8.33 15.33 18.61
C ILE A 367 -8.48 14.94 17.16
N ASP A 368 -9.71 15.01 16.65
CA ASP A 368 -10.10 14.74 15.28
C ASP A 368 -10.53 16.05 14.62
N GLU A 369 -9.69 16.58 13.72
CA GLU A 369 -10.00 17.76 12.89
C GLU A 369 -9.90 17.37 11.41
N LYS A 370 -10.48 18.17 10.52
CA LYS A 370 -10.60 17.86 9.08
C LYS A 370 -9.30 17.34 8.45
N ASP A 371 -8.18 18.01 8.70
CA ASP A 371 -6.84 17.73 8.12
C ASP A 371 -5.80 17.39 9.19
N LYS A 372 -6.23 17.09 10.41
CA LYS A 372 -5.33 16.89 11.55
C LYS A 372 -5.85 15.83 12.49
N MET A 373 -4.93 15.04 13.00
CA MET A 373 -5.14 14.13 14.12
C MET A 373 -4.08 14.40 15.20
N VAL A 374 -4.52 14.49 16.47
CA VAL A 374 -3.60 14.56 17.60
C VAL A 374 -3.87 13.38 18.53
N VAL A 375 -2.80 12.71 18.96
CA VAL A 375 -2.85 11.68 19.99
C VAL A 375 -2.08 12.18 21.20
N LYS A 376 -2.75 12.27 22.35
CA LYS A 376 -2.14 12.58 23.63
C LYS A 376 -1.67 11.29 24.27
N GLY A 377 -0.38 11.02 24.15
CA GLY A 377 0.21 9.78 24.63
C GLY A 377 0.23 9.70 26.16
N LYS A 378 0.19 8.47 26.64
CA LYS A 378 0.36 8.16 28.06
C LYS A 378 1.78 7.65 28.28
N SER A 379 2.53 8.34 29.13
CA SER A 379 3.86 7.86 29.53
C SER A 379 3.79 6.43 30.11
N LYS A 380 4.88 5.71 30.15
CA LYS A 380 4.97 4.32 30.66
C LYS A 380 4.38 4.12 32.06
N SER A 381 4.30 5.15 32.89
CA SER A 381 3.68 5.12 34.22
C SER A 381 2.15 4.98 34.17
N ASN A 382 1.51 5.34 33.07
CA ASN A 382 0.06 5.36 32.89
C ASN A 382 -0.37 4.23 31.93
N TYR A 383 -0.77 3.10 32.49
CA TYR A 383 -1.25 1.98 31.68
C TYR A 383 -2.51 2.33 30.87
N ILE A 384 -2.55 1.82 29.64
CA ILE A 384 -3.75 1.82 28.81
C ILE A 384 -4.67 0.69 29.32
N ASN A 385 -5.91 1.01 29.60
CA ASN A 385 -6.81 0.05 30.24
C ASN A 385 -7.20 -1.11 29.32
N GLY A 386 -7.55 -0.85 28.06
CA GLY A 386 -8.14 -1.85 27.17
C GLY A 386 -9.52 -2.29 27.66
N GLY A 387 -9.86 -3.57 27.45
CA GLY A 387 -11.18 -4.12 27.82
C GLY A 387 -12.30 -3.60 26.95
N VAL A 388 -12.00 -3.30 25.70
CA VAL A 388 -12.92 -2.69 24.73
C VAL A 388 -13.04 -3.54 23.47
N GLU A 389 -14.18 -3.40 22.83
CA GLU A 389 -14.45 -3.95 21.52
C GLU A 389 -14.34 -2.85 20.46
N ILE A 390 -13.56 -3.13 19.41
CA ILE A 390 -13.28 -2.22 18.31
C ILE A 390 -13.81 -2.84 17.01
N HIS A 391 -14.62 -2.11 16.29
CA HIS A 391 -15.02 -2.45 14.92
C HIS A 391 -14.02 -1.86 13.93
N SER A 392 -13.36 -2.69 13.16
CA SER A 392 -12.37 -2.24 12.15
C SER A 392 -13.03 -1.53 10.97
N LYS A 393 -14.34 -1.62 10.83
CA LYS A 393 -15.11 -1.07 9.69
C LYS A 393 -14.58 -1.59 8.34
N LEU A 394 -14.20 -2.87 8.31
CA LEU A 394 -13.61 -3.54 7.17
C LEU A 394 -12.28 -2.92 6.68
N ASP A 395 -11.55 -2.24 7.56
CA ASP A 395 -10.22 -1.71 7.27
C ASP A 395 -9.15 -2.52 8.00
N HIS A 396 -8.35 -3.24 7.23
CA HIS A 396 -7.28 -4.12 7.74
C HIS A 396 -6.24 -3.37 8.58
N ARG A 397 -5.94 -2.09 8.27
CA ARG A 397 -4.96 -1.29 9.02
C ARG A 397 -5.48 -0.86 10.38
N ILE A 398 -6.76 -0.55 10.47
CA ILE A 398 -7.43 -0.30 11.75
C ILE A 398 -7.39 -1.58 12.59
N ALA A 399 -7.78 -2.73 12.00
CA ALA A 399 -7.77 -4.01 12.70
C ALA A 399 -6.38 -4.34 13.29
N MET A 400 -5.34 -4.37 12.46
CA MET A 400 -3.98 -4.71 12.89
C MET A 400 -3.41 -3.70 13.90
N SER A 401 -3.77 -2.41 13.79
CA SER A 401 -3.33 -1.39 14.73
C SER A 401 -3.89 -1.64 16.14
N PHE A 402 -5.19 -1.90 16.27
CA PHE A 402 -5.78 -2.17 17.59
C PHE A 402 -5.39 -3.53 18.15
N LEU A 403 -5.13 -4.54 17.30
CA LEU A 403 -4.52 -5.78 17.75
C LEU A 403 -3.10 -5.55 18.30
N SER A 404 -2.32 -4.66 17.71
CA SER A 404 -1.00 -4.28 18.23
C SER A 404 -1.12 -3.51 19.55
N LEU A 405 -2.13 -2.64 19.72
CA LEU A 405 -2.40 -1.95 20.98
C LEU A 405 -2.69 -2.92 22.12
N GLY A 406 -3.49 -3.96 21.86
CA GLY A 406 -3.91 -4.95 22.85
C GLY A 406 -2.74 -5.69 23.52
N LEU A 407 -1.58 -5.77 22.86
CA LEU A 407 -0.37 -6.42 23.42
C LEU A 407 0.19 -5.71 24.67
N THR A 408 -0.23 -4.48 24.94
CA THR A 408 0.27 -3.64 26.04
C THR A 408 -0.81 -3.20 27.03
N THR A 409 -2.07 -3.52 26.77
CA THR A 409 -3.19 -3.10 27.62
C THR A 409 -3.39 -4.00 28.81
N LYS A 410 -4.03 -3.49 29.89
CA LYS A 410 -4.34 -4.27 31.11
C LYS A 410 -5.37 -5.38 30.85
N LYS A 411 -6.39 -5.07 30.04
CA LYS A 411 -7.46 -5.99 29.67
C LYS A 411 -7.41 -6.21 28.16
N PRO A 412 -7.83 -7.37 27.65
CA PRO A 412 -7.81 -7.68 26.22
C PRO A 412 -8.57 -6.63 25.37
N ILE A 413 -8.12 -6.45 24.14
CA ILE A 413 -8.87 -5.74 23.09
C ILE A 413 -9.42 -6.78 22.13
N VAL A 414 -10.73 -6.73 21.88
CA VAL A 414 -11.39 -7.54 20.85
C VAL A 414 -11.61 -6.69 19.61
N VAL A 415 -11.13 -7.15 18.47
CA VAL A 415 -11.33 -6.47 17.19
C VAL A 415 -12.26 -7.29 16.31
N ARG A 416 -13.32 -6.65 15.81
CA ARG A 416 -14.31 -7.23 14.88
C ARG A 416 -13.94 -6.93 13.43
N ASP A 417 -14.54 -7.67 12.50
CA ASP A 417 -14.36 -7.54 11.05
C ASP A 417 -12.92 -7.77 10.61
N THR A 418 -12.23 -8.74 11.24
CA THR A 418 -10.79 -8.99 11.03
C THR A 418 -10.46 -9.79 9.78
N GLU A 419 -11.46 -10.32 9.06
CA GLU A 419 -11.29 -11.01 7.78
C GLU A 419 -10.52 -10.18 6.74
N THR A 420 -10.70 -8.86 6.77
CA THR A 420 -10.03 -7.93 5.86
C THR A 420 -8.52 -7.87 6.01
N ILE A 421 -7.95 -8.37 7.11
CA ILE A 421 -6.50 -8.47 7.30
C ILE A 421 -5.86 -9.27 6.14
N ASN A 422 -6.55 -10.31 5.65
CA ASN A 422 -6.07 -11.15 4.54
C ASN A 422 -5.96 -10.39 3.20
N SER A 423 -6.58 -9.22 3.07
CA SER A 423 -6.47 -8.40 1.86
C SER A 423 -5.08 -7.76 1.68
N SER A 424 -4.26 -7.73 2.75
CA SER A 424 -2.92 -7.12 2.71
C SER A 424 -1.86 -7.89 3.51
N PHE A 425 -2.25 -8.62 4.54
CA PHE A 425 -1.32 -9.35 5.40
C PHE A 425 -1.86 -10.75 5.76
N PRO A 426 -1.97 -11.67 4.78
CA PRO A 426 -2.33 -13.04 5.08
C PRO A 426 -1.35 -13.66 6.07
N GLY A 427 -1.88 -14.38 7.07
CA GLY A 427 -1.07 -14.99 8.13
C GLY A 427 -0.60 -14.05 9.24
N PHE A 428 -1.10 -12.82 9.33
CA PHE A 428 -0.75 -11.82 10.36
C PHE A 428 -0.74 -12.41 11.77
N MET A 429 -1.81 -13.07 12.20
CA MET A 429 -1.92 -13.65 13.54
C MET A 429 -0.80 -14.68 13.82
N ASN A 430 -0.51 -15.55 12.86
CA ASN A 430 0.52 -16.57 13.00
C ASN A 430 1.93 -15.95 13.11
N ILE A 431 2.22 -14.95 12.28
CA ILE A 431 3.52 -14.24 12.28
C ILE A 431 3.70 -13.48 13.59
N MET A 432 2.68 -12.78 14.07
CA MET A 432 2.72 -12.06 15.34
C MET A 432 2.87 -13.03 16.53
N ASN A 433 2.13 -14.13 16.55
CA ASN A 433 2.22 -15.14 17.61
C ASN A 433 3.58 -15.84 17.62
N LYS A 434 4.22 -16.05 16.46
CA LYS A 434 5.57 -16.62 16.36
C LYS A 434 6.61 -15.79 17.13
N ILE A 435 6.45 -14.48 17.22
CA ILE A 435 7.35 -13.59 17.99
C ILE A 435 6.89 -13.36 19.43
N GLY A 436 5.80 -13.99 19.88
CA GLY A 436 5.32 -13.93 21.26
C GLY A 436 4.11 -13.03 21.50
N ALA A 437 3.44 -12.56 20.46
CA ALA A 437 2.12 -11.93 20.60
C ALA A 437 1.09 -12.96 21.11
N LYS A 438 0.03 -12.47 21.74
CA LYS A 438 -1.09 -13.29 22.23
C LYS A 438 -2.37 -12.90 21.51
N LEU A 439 -2.45 -13.33 20.25
CA LEU A 439 -3.62 -13.13 19.40
C LEU A 439 -4.41 -14.43 19.30
N GLN A 440 -5.71 -14.38 19.49
CA GLN A 440 -6.60 -15.56 19.47
C GLN A 440 -7.89 -15.25 18.74
N ASN A 441 -8.40 -16.21 17.96
CA ASN A 441 -9.74 -16.10 17.41
C ASN A 441 -10.77 -16.13 18.54
N VAL A 442 -11.73 -15.23 18.47
CA VAL A 442 -12.89 -15.22 19.38
C VAL A 442 -14.00 -15.98 18.69
N ASN A 443 -14.30 -17.19 19.21
CA ASN A 443 -15.48 -17.92 18.77
C ASN A 443 -16.72 -17.18 19.30
N ASN A 444 -17.65 -16.85 18.41
CA ASN A 444 -18.95 -16.31 18.77
C ASN A 444 -19.82 -17.38 19.41
#